data_6571be26c80f22b1a1f909c76271ebfe
#
_entry.id   6571be26c80f22b1a1f909c76271ebfe
#
_cell.length_a   1.000
_cell.length_b   1.000
_cell.length_c   1.000
_cell.angle_alpha   90.00
_cell.angle_beta   90.00
_cell.angle_gamma   90.00
#
_symmetry.space_group_name_H-M   'P 1'
#
loop_
_entity.id
_entity.type
_entity.pdbx_description
1 polymer ?
#
loop_
_entity_poly.entity_id
_entity_poly.type
_entity_poly.pdbx_seq_one_letter_code
_entity_poly.pdbx_strand_id
1 'polypeptide(L)'
;MPSKQPKVIFTPSGKNGNFPIGTSVLQAARSLGVDLDSVCGMRGICSKCQVVPSFGEFPKHGIYVQEDALSPWNAVEERYEQKRGLIEGRRLGCQAKINSDVVIDIPPESQVHKQVVRKRVEARNIILEPTIKKYYIEVEEPDMHK
;
A
#
# COMPACT_ATOMS: atom_id res chain seq x y z
N MET A 1 -22.39 1.69 -28.60
CA MET A 1 -21.77 0.42 -28.12
C MET A 1 -21.17 0.65 -26.75
N PRO A 2 -21.48 -0.17 -25.78
CA PRO A 2 -20.79 -0.01 -24.51
C PRO A 2 -19.31 -0.25 -24.76
N SER A 3 -18.50 0.76 -24.52
CA SER A 3 -17.05 0.61 -24.56
C SER A 3 -16.68 -0.44 -23.53
N LYS A 4 -16.15 -1.57 -23.98
CA LYS A 4 -15.68 -2.63 -23.10
C LYS A 4 -14.57 -2.06 -22.24
N GLN A 5 -14.91 -1.78 -20.99
CA GLN A 5 -13.92 -1.28 -20.05
C GLN A 5 -12.95 -2.40 -19.69
N PRO A 6 -11.64 -2.17 -19.77
CA PRO A 6 -10.65 -3.17 -19.39
C PRO A 6 -10.77 -3.57 -17.93
N LYS A 7 -10.55 -4.85 -17.67
CA LYS A 7 -10.54 -5.42 -16.33
C LYS A 7 -9.15 -5.32 -15.73
N VAL A 8 -9.07 -4.81 -14.53
CA VAL A 8 -7.83 -4.69 -13.77
C VAL A 8 -7.91 -5.56 -12.52
N ILE A 9 -6.90 -6.38 -12.31
CA ILE A 9 -6.80 -7.27 -11.15
C ILE A 9 -5.53 -6.92 -10.38
N PHE A 10 -5.68 -6.68 -9.09
CA PHE A 10 -4.56 -6.39 -8.20
C PHE A 10 -4.22 -7.61 -7.34
N THR A 11 -2.95 -7.98 -7.33
CA THR A 11 -2.43 -9.04 -6.47
C THR A 11 -1.49 -8.45 -5.42
N PRO A 12 -1.36 -9.03 -4.24
CA PRO A 12 -1.95 -10.28 -3.76
C PRO A 12 -3.40 -10.17 -3.25
N SER A 13 -3.98 -8.96 -3.18
CA SER A 13 -5.31 -8.75 -2.60
C SER A 13 -6.46 -9.45 -3.36
N GLY A 14 -6.28 -9.67 -4.67
CA GLY A 14 -7.31 -10.24 -5.54
C GLY A 14 -8.45 -9.28 -5.90
N LYS A 15 -8.36 -8.01 -5.51
CA LYS A 15 -9.36 -7.00 -5.85
C LYS A 15 -9.32 -6.70 -7.33
N ASN A 16 -10.48 -6.59 -7.93
CA ASN A 16 -10.61 -6.34 -9.37
C ASN A 16 -11.78 -5.41 -9.70
N GLY A 17 -11.73 -4.82 -10.87
CA GLY A 17 -12.78 -3.95 -11.36
C GLY A 17 -12.51 -3.55 -12.80
N ASN A 18 -13.51 -2.92 -13.42
CA ASN A 18 -13.41 -2.41 -14.76
C ASN A 18 -13.26 -0.88 -14.74
N PHE A 19 -12.35 -0.38 -15.56
CA PHE A 19 -12.03 1.05 -15.60
C PHE A 19 -11.96 1.54 -17.04
N PRO A 20 -12.28 2.83 -17.30
CA PRO A 20 -12.10 3.41 -18.63
C PRO A 20 -10.63 3.39 -19.06
N ILE A 21 -10.39 3.24 -20.35
CA ILE A 21 -9.05 3.38 -20.95
C ILE A 21 -8.48 4.76 -20.60
N GLY A 22 -7.22 4.80 -20.20
CA GLY A 22 -6.54 6.02 -19.77
C GLY A 22 -6.59 6.28 -18.26
N THR A 23 -7.27 5.44 -17.48
CA THR A 23 -7.23 5.50 -16.01
C THR A 23 -5.84 5.07 -15.54
N SER A 24 -5.23 5.84 -14.63
CA SER A 24 -3.95 5.44 -14.05
C SER A 24 -4.11 4.24 -13.11
N VAL A 25 -3.08 3.43 -13.00
CA VAL A 25 -3.07 2.27 -12.09
C VAL A 25 -3.32 2.71 -10.64
N LEU A 26 -2.78 3.86 -10.24
CA LEU A 26 -2.99 4.41 -8.90
C LEU A 26 -4.45 4.78 -8.63
N GLN A 27 -5.13 5.39 -9.61
CA GLN A 27 -6.55 5.73 -9.49
C GLN A 27 -7.41 4.47 -9.40
N ALA A 28 -7.13 3.48 -10.23
CA ALA A 28 -7.81 2.19 -10.18
C ALA A 28 -7.61 1.48 -8.82
N ALA A 29 -6.40 1.47 -8.30
CA ALA A 29 -6.09 0.91 -6.98
C ALA A 29 -6.89 1.62 -5.87
N ARG A 30 -6.91 2.92 -5.87
CA ARG A 30 -7.66 3.71 -4.89
C ARG A 30 -9.16 3.47 -4.96
N SER A 31 -9.71 3.38 -6.16
CA SER A 31 -11.14 3.11 -6.37
C SER A 31 -11.57 1.74 -5.84
N LEU A 32 -10.68 0.76 -5.89
CA LEU A 32 -10.92 -0.60 -5.38
C LEU A 32 -10.55 -0.76 -3.90
N GLY A 33 -10.00 0.28 -3.28
CA GLY A 33 -9.50 0.19 -1.91
C GLY A 33 -8.25 -0.68 -1.77
N VAL A 34 -7.44 -0.76 -2.81
CA VAL A 34 -6.13 -1.43 -2.77
C VAL A 34 -5.12 -0.51 -2.12
N ASP A 35 -4.36 -1.04 -1.19
CA ASP A 35 -3.31 -0.29 -0.48
C ASP A 35 -2.11 -0.05 -1.40
N LEU A 36 -2.13 1.04 -2.13
CA LEU A 36 -1.00 1.52 -2.94
C LEU A 36 -0.63 2.91 -2.47
N ASP A 37 0.57 3.04 -1.96
CA ASP A 37 1.05 4.29 -1.38
C ASP A 37 1.45 5.31 -2.45
N SER A 38 1.19 6.57 -2.16
CA SER A 38 1.65 7.70 -2.98
C SER A 38 1.73 8.96 -2.14
N VAL A 39 2.93 9.42 -1.87
CA VAL A 39 3.19 10.61 -1.06
C VAL A 39 3.33 11.87 -1.92
N CYS A 40 3.80 11.73 -3.15
CA CYS A 40 4.09 12.86 -4.02
C CYS A 40 2.86 13.45 -4.76
N GLY A 41 1.68 12.92 -4.55
CA GLY A 41 0.48 13.38 -5.24
C GLY A 41 0.50 13.14 -6.75
N MET A 42 0.93 11.96 -7.19
CA MET A 42 1.00 11.52 -8.59
C MET A 42 2.08 12.22 -9.45
N ARG A 43 3.07 12.82 -8.82
CA ARG A 43 4.16 13.52 -9.53
C ARG A 43 5.27 12.61 -10.05
N GLY A 44 5.25 11.31 -9.71
CA GLY A 44 6.28 10.34 -10.10
C GLY A 44 7.62 10.56 -9.41
N ILE A 45 7.64 11.14 -8.22
CA ILE A 45 8.86 11.50 -7.50
C ILE A 45 9.15 10.58 -6.32
N CYS A 46 8.11 10.12 -5.62
CA CYS A 46 8.28 9.41 -4.35
C CYS A 46 8.59 7.92 -4.48
N SER A 47 8.45 7.34 -5.66
CA SER A 47 8.63 5.90 -5.94
C SER A 47 7.76 4.94 -5.10
N LYS A 48 6.86 5.46 -4.29
CA LYS A 48 6.00 4.65 -3.42
C LYS A 48 4.88 3.92 -4.17
N CYS A 49 4.51 4.41 -5.35
CA CYS A 49 3.47 3.84 -6.20
C CYS A 49 3.99 2.81 -7.22
N GLN A 50 5.17 2.24 -7.02
CA GLN A 50 5.71 1.23 -7.91
C GLN A 50 4.85 -0.02 -7.94
N VAL A 51 4.57 -0.52 -9.14
CA VAL A 51 3.79 -1.72 -9.37
C VAL A 51 4.50 -2.62 -10.37
N VAL A 52 4.20 -3.91 -10.34
CA VAL A 52 4.72 -4.89 -11.30
C VAL A 52 3.57 -5.36 -12.18
N PRO A 53 3.47 -4.92 -13.43
CA PRO A 53 2.50 -5.47 -14.36
C PRO A 53 2.90 -6.89 -14.75
N SER A 54 1.92 -7.78 -14.83
CA SER A 54 2.11 -9.15 -15.26
C SER A 54 1.46 -9.36 -16.62
N PHE A 55 2.18 -9.99 -17.53
CA PHE A 55 1.74 -10.24 -18.90
C PHE A 55 1.54 -11.74 -19.15
N GLY A 56 0.72 -12.09 -20.13
CA GLY A 56 0.47 -13.45 -20.54
C GLY A 56 -0.93 -13.94 -20.20
N GLU A 57 -1.12 -15.25 -20.19
CA GLU A 57 -2.40 -15.87 -19.92
C GLU A 57 -2.63 -16.12 -18.44
N PHE A 58 -3.79 -15.70 -17.97
CA PHE A 58 -4.23 -15.90 -16.57
C PHE A 58 -5.53 -16.70 -16.53
N PRO A 59 -5.46 -18.04 -16.63
CA PRO A 59 -6.67 -18.88 -16.66
C PRO A 59 -7.55 -18.72 -15.43
N LYS A 60 -6.94 -18.49 -14.28
CA LYS A 60 -7.65 -18.25 -13.01
C LYS A 60 -8.59 -17.05 -13.09
N HIS A 61 -8.26 -16.04 -13.87
CA HIS A 61 -9.03 -14.81 -14.02
C HIS A 61 -9.78 -14.75 -15.36
N GLY A 62 -9.51 -15.68 -16.26
CA GLY A 62 -10.11 -15.74 -17.58
C GLY A 62 -9.72 -14.58 -18.49
N ILE A 63 -8.52 -14.04 -18.33
CA ILE A 63 -8.00 -12.92 -19.12
C ILE A 63 -6.63 -13.23 -19.72
N TYR A 64 -6.36 -12.59 -20.84
CA TYR A 64 -5.04 -12.56 -21.48
C TYR A 64 -4.51 -11.13 -21.41
N VAL A 65 -3.32 -10.95 -20.84
CA VAL A 65 -2.69 -9.64 -20.71
C VAL A 65 -1.68 -9.44 -21.81
N GLN A 66 -1.92 -8.46 -22.66
CA GLN A 66 -1.03 -8.08 -23.74
C GLN A 66 0.11 -7.19 -23.22
N GLU A 67 1.21 -7.12 -23.95
CA GLU A 67 2.35 -6.26 -23.59
C GLU A 67 2.01 -4.77 -23.60
N ASP A 68 0.99 -4.38 -24.37
CA ASP A 68 0.48 -3.01 -24.46
C ASP A 68 -0.69 -2.72 -23.51
N ALA A 69 -0.94 -3.59 -22.52
CA ALA A 69 -2.01 -3.44 -21.54
C ALA A 69 -1.89 -2.15 -20.72
N LEU A 70 -0.68 -1.65 -20.56
CA LEU A 70 -0.39 -0.34 -19.98
C LEU A 70 0.19 0.60 -21.03
N SER A 71 0.06 1.91 -20.79
CA SER A 71 0.67 2.93 -21.63
C SER A 71 2.19 2.76 -21.67
N PRO A 72 2.86 3.18 -22.78
CA PRO A 72 4.32 3.17 -22.84
C PRO A 72 4.91 4.12 -21.78
N TRP A 73 6.18 3.94 -21.49
CA TRP A 73 6.91 4.83 -20.60
C TRP A 73 6.76 6.29 -21.04
N ASN A 74 6.51 7.15 -20.09
CA ASN A 74 6.45 8.59 -20.32
C ASN A 74 7.73 9.29 -19.84
N ALA A 75 7.84 10.58 -20.13
CA ALA A 75 9.03 11.37 -19.74
C ALA A 75 9.27 11.42 -18.21
N VAL A 76 8.21 11.25 -17.41
CA VAL A 76 8.33 11.23 -15.96
C VAL A 76 8.99 9.94 -15.47
N GLU A 77 8.58 8.79 -16.03
CA GLU A 77 9.18 7.48 -15.71
C GLU A 77 10.64 7.40 -16.17
N GLU A 78 10.94 7.90 -17.36
CA GLU A 78 12.31 7.99 -17.86
C GLU A 78 13.21 8.86 -16.97
N ARG A 79 12.72 10.02 -16.56
CA ARG A 79 13.43 10.91 -15.64
C ARG A 79 13.65 10.25 -14.28
N TYR A 80 12.70 9.50 -13.81
CA TYR A 80 12.82 8.75 -12.57
C TYR A 80 13.92 7.69 -12.67
N GLU A 81 13.93 6.92 -13.76
CA GLU A 81 14.94 5.90 -14.01
C GLU A 81 16.35 6.48 -14.03
N GLN A 82 16.52 7.59 -14.75
CA GLN A 82 17.83 8.27 -14.85
C GLN A 82 18.34 8.80 -13.50
N LYS A 83 17.45 9.25 -12.64
CA LYS A 83 17.83 9.85 -11.35
C LYS A 83 17.95 8.86 -10.19
N ARG A 84 17.13 7.84 -10.16
CA ARG A 84 17.01 6.94 -9.02
C ARG A 84 17.11 5.46 -9.39
N GLY A 85 16.95 5.11 -10.65
CA GLY A 85 16.86 3.72 -11.11
C GLY A 85 15.54 3.07 -10.75
N LEU A 86 14.75 2.72 -11.76
CA LEU A 86 13.55 1.91 -11.58
C LEU A 86 13.95 0.43 -11.69
N ILE A 87 13.51 -0.39 -10.75
CA ILE A 87 13.76 -1.83 -10.79
C ILE A 87 13.14 -2.40 -12.06
N GLU A 88 13.88 -3.24 -12.78
CA GLU A 88 13.42 -3.88 -14.01
C GLU A 88 12.05 -4.55 -13.80
N GLY A 89 11.16 -4.37 -14.77
CA GLY A 89 9.79 -4.88 -14.71
C GLY A 89 8.82 -4.08 -13.86
N ARG A 90 9.26 -3.01 -13.20
CA ARG A 90 8.37 -2.12 -12.43
C ARG A 90 7.94 -0.90 -13.22
N ARG A 91 6.76 -0.39 -12.90
CA ARG A 91 6.21 0.84 -13.44
C ARG A 91 5.76 1.75 -12.30
N LEU A 92 5.73 3.06 -12.56
CA LEU A 92 5.12 4.02 -11.62
C LEU A 92 3.59 4.01 -11.80
N GLY A 93 2.88 3.53 -10.78
CA GLY A 93 1.42 3.41 -10.84
C GLY A 93 0.67 4.73 -11.07
N CYS A 94 1.27 5.85 -10.68
CA CYS A 94 0.71 7.17 -10.94
C CYS A 94 0.83 7.61 -12.41
N GLN A 95 1.77 7.04 -13.16
CA GLN A 95 2.04 7.40 -14.56
C GLN A 95 1.53 6.35 -15.55
N ALA A 96 1.56 5.07 -15.19
CA ALA A 96 1.07 3.99 -16.04
C ALA A 96 -0.46 4.07 -16.19
N LYS A 97 -0.94 4.12 -17.43
CA LYS A 97 -2.37 4.16 -17.77
C LYS A 97 -2.84 2.84 -18.33
N ILE A 98 -4.06 2.47 -18.01
CA ILE A 98 -4.66 1.20 -18.41
C ILE A 98 -5.22 1.32 -19.83
N ASN A 99 -4.80 0.43 -20.71
CA ASN A 99 -5.27 0.35 -22.10
C ASN A 99 -6.10 -0.91 -22.37
N SER A 100 -5.81 -2.01 -21.70
CA SER A 100 -6.53 -3.27 -21.82
C SER A 100 -6.54 -4.04 -20.51
N ASP A 101 -7.11 -5.23 -20.50
CA ASP A 101 -7.12 -6.11 -19.33
C ASP A 101 -5.68 -6.31 -18.82
N VAL A 102 -5.48 -6.17 -17.52
CA VAL A 102 -4.14 -6.24 -16.93
C VAL A 102 -4.19 -6.81 -15.51
N VAL A 103 -3.15 -7.55 -15.15
CA VAL A 103 -2.90 -8.00 -13.77
C VAL A 103 -1.72 -7.21 -13.23
N ILE A 104 -1.93 -6.56 -12.09
CA ILE A 104 -0.95 -5.71 -11.43
C ILE A 104 -0.58 -6.31 -10.08
N ASP A 105 0.69 -6.62 -9.89
CA ASP A 105 1.21 -7.01 -8.58
C ASP A 105 1.73 -5.79 -7.82
N ILE A 106 1.36 -5.69 -6.55
CA ILE A 106 1.78 -4.59 -5.68
C ILE A 106 2.87 -5.11 -4.76
N PRO A 107 4.12 -4.65 -4.94
CA PRO A 107 5.22 -5.05 -4.06
C PRO A 107 4.94 -4.62 -2.61
N PRO A 108 5.44 -5.36 -1.61
CA PRO A 108 5.25 -5.02 -0.20
C PRO A 108 5.72 -3.60 0.15
N GLU A 109 6.75 -3.11 -0.51
CA GLU A 109 7.31 -1.77 -0.31
C GLU A 109 6.38 -0.65 -0.78
N SER A 110 5.47 -0.94 -1.70
CA SER A 110 4.49 0.00 -2.24
C SER A 110 3.14 -0.05 -1.53
N GLN A 111 2.94 -0.99 -0.63
CA GLN A 111 1.73 -1.08 0.17
C GLN A 111 1.77 -0.06 1.30
N VAL A 112 0.61 0.52 1.60
CA VAL A 112 0.48 1.38 2.77
C VAL A 112 0.75 0.54 4.01
N HIS A 113 1.82 0.88 4.72
CA HIS A 113 2.17 0.22 5.97
C HIS A 113 1.13 0.55 7.03
N LYS A 114 0.14 -0.30 7.16
CA LYS A 114 -0.67 -0.30 8.38
C LYS A 114 0.27 -0.67 9.52
N GLN A 115 0.46 0.25 10.43
CA GLN A 115 1.18 -0.05 11.67
C GLN A 115 0.40 -1.13 12.41
N VAL A 116 0.70 -2.37 12.10
CA VAL A 116 0.25 -3.48 12.92
C VAL A 116 1.19 -3.52 14.12
N VAL A 117 0.87 -2.73 15.12
CA VAL A 117 1.50 -2.88 16.43
C VAL A 117 1.00 -4.21 17.02
N ARG A 118 1.53 -5.29 16.53
CA ARG A 118 1.43 -6.57 17.23
C ARG A 118 2.37 -6.50 18.42
N LYS A 119 1.92 -5.85 19.47
CA LYS A 119 2.52 -6.08 20.78
C LYS A 119 2.26 -7.54 21.10
N ARG A 120 3.26 -8.38 20.89
CA ARG A 120 3.27 -9.69 21.54
C ARG A 120 3.20 -9.38 23.04
N VAL A 121 2.13 -9.80 23.66
CA VAL A 121 2.10 -9.87 25.11
C VAL A 121 3.08 -10.97 25.48
N GLU A 122 4.33 -10.61 25.64
CA GLU A 122 5.29 -11.50 26.29
C GLU A 122 4.87 -11.53 27.76
N ALA A 123 4.24 -12.60 28.15
CA ALA A 123 3.99 -12.87 29.56
C ALA A 123 5.34 -13.18 30.22
N ARG A 124 6.07 -12.13 30.58
CA ARG A 124 7.24 -12.25 31.43
C ARG A 124 6.75 -12.32 32.85
N ASN A 125 7.20 -13.34 33.59
CA ASN A 125 7.05 -13.33 35.04
C ASN A 125 7.93 -12.24 35.60
N ILE A 126 7.35 -11.04 35.78
CA ILE A 126 8.06 -9.92 36.36
C ILE A 126 7.76 -9.95 37.86
N ILE A 127 8.80 -10.11 38.66
CA ILE A 127 8.72 -9.89 40.08
C ILE A 127 8.67 -8.38 40.31
N LEU A 128 7.53 -7.89 40.80
CA LEU A 128 7.35 -6.46 41.09
C LEU A 128 8.08 -6.14 42.41
N GLU A 129 9.21 -5.48 42.28
CA GLU A 129 9.92 -4.86 43.42
C GLU A 129 9.97 -3.34 43.19
N PRO A 130 8.87 -2.62 43.42
CA PRO A 130 8.87 -1.19 43.22
C PRO A 130 9.72 -0.47 44.24
N THR A 131 10.53 0.46 43.79
CA THR A 131 11.34 1.35 44.66
C THR A 131 10.48 2.25 45.53
N ILE A 132 9.26 2.57 45.06
CA ILE A 132 8.28 3.39 45.77
C ILE A 132 7.07 2.53 46.04
N LYS A 133 6.71 2.39 47.32
CA LYS A 133 5.52 1.65 47.75
C LYS A 133 4.54 2.62 48.43
N LYS A 134 3.29 2.40 48.17
CA LYS A 134 2.22 3.14 48.89
C LYS A 134 1.80 2.32 50.11
N TYR A 135 1.83 2.95 51.26
CA TYR A 135 1.31 2.38 52.50
C TYR A 135 0.09 3.17 52.94
N TYR A 136 -0.93 2.49 53.40
CA TYR A 136 -2.04 3.10 54.06
C TYR A 136 -1.63 3.31 55.53
N ILE A 137 -1.67 4.56 55.94
CA ILE A 137 -1.38 4.94 57.35
C ILE A 137 -2.59 5.73 57.84
N GLU A 138 -3.22 5.24 58.89
CA GLU A 138 -4.27 5.96 59.57
C GLU A 138 -3.63 6.94 60.54
N VAL A 139 -3.93 8.21 60.37
CA VAL A 139 -3.39 9.29 61.18
C VAL A 139 -4.53 9.89 62.00
N GLU A 140 -4.32 10.06 63.29
CA GLU A 140 -5.27 10.75 64.15
C GLU A 140 -5.38 12.23 63.73
N GLU A 141 -6.60 12.74 63.77
CA GLU A 141 -6.87 14.13 63.45
C GLU A 141 -6.12 15.08 64.40
N PRO A 142 -5.37 16.06 63.88
CA PRO A 142 -4.62 16.96 64.74
C PRO A 142 -5.53 17.79 65.62
N ASP A 143 -5.32 17.70 66.91
CA ASP A 143 -6.04 18.48 67.89
C ASP A 143 -5.35 19.85 68.04
N MET A 144 -6.10 20.93 67.79
CA MET A 144 -5.58 22.27 67.82
C MET A 144 -5.45 22.84 69.31
N HIS A 145 -5.78 22.05 70.28
CA HIS A 145 -5.75 22.47 71.66
C HIS A 145 -4.65 21.85 72.53
N LYS A 146 -3.72 21.22 71.90
CA LYS A 146 -2.50 20.74 72.58
C LYS A 146 -1.32 21.64 72.29
#